data_a9236606437afddf7e6c5025efb494c1
#
_entry.id   a9236606437afddf7e6c5025efb494c1
#
_cell.length_a   1.000
_cell.length_b   1.000
_cell.length_c   1.000
_cell.angle_alpha   90.00
_cell.angle_beta   90.00
_cell.angle_gamma   90.00
#
_symmetry.space_group_name_H-M   'P 1'
#
loop_
_entity.id
_entity.type
_entity.pdbx_description
1 polymer ?
#
loop_
_entity_poly.entity_id
_entity_poly.type
_entity_poly.pdbx_seq_one_letter_code
_entity_poly.pdbx_strand_id
1 'polypeptide(L)'
;MLKSCVYCGRIHDRKYVCQQKASRDLKRANRKNQYSDQDALRNTNAWKKKSLHIRERDKYVCQACLNGIGYLPGKRRITSKNPQVHHIKPLKEDRNEALSDANLITLCEQCHELAEAGKISREKLVNIVQKSEKEPPGI
;
A
#
# COMPACT_ATOMS: atom_id res chain seq x y z
N MET A 1 28.53 36.91 -0.95
CA MET A 1 29.55 35.87 -1.17
C MET A 1 28.98 34.79 -2.09
N LEU A 2 29.55 34.61 -3.24
CA LEU A 2 29.12 33.64 -4.24
C LEU A 2 29.56 32.24 -3.85
N LYS A 3 28.67 31.27 -4.01
CA LYS A 3 28.97 29.84 -3.78
C LYS A 3 28.44 28.98 -4.92
N SER A 4 29.14 27.93 -5.21
CA SER A 4 28.64 26.88 -6.10
C SER A 4 27.47 26.15 -5.46
N CYS A 5 26.38 26.04 -6.20
CA CYS A 5 25.17 25.38 -5.73
C CYS A 5 25.17 23.90 -6.11
N VAL A 6 25.07 23.05 -5.10
CA VAL A 6 25.02 21.58 -5.30
C VAL A 6 23.73 21.10 -5.99
N TYR A 7 22.69 21.93 -5.99
CA TYR A 7 21.38 21.55 -6.56
C TYR A 7 21.25 21.85 -8.05
N CYS A 8 21.74 23.03 -8.50
CA CYS A 8 21.63 23.46 -9.90
C CYS A 8 22.98 23.50 -10.63
N GLY A 9 24.10 23.34 -9.92
CA GLY A 9 25.45 23.39 -10.49
C GLY A 9 25.93 24.80 -10.90
N ARG A 10 25.15 25.83 -10.61
CA ARG A 10 25.49 27.21 -10.92
C ARG A 10 26.02 27.95 -9.70
N ILE A 11 26.70 29.06 -9.94
CA ILE A 11 27.21 29.93 -8.87
C ILE A 11 26.17 31.04 -8.63
N HIS A 12 25.75 31.21 -7.39
CA HIS A 12 24.85 32.29 -7.00
C HIS A 12 25.09 32.73 -5.55
N ASP A 13 24.51 33.85 -5.16
CA ASP A 13 24.64 34.41 -3.82
C ASP A 13 23.92 33.51 -2.78
N ARG A 14 24.40 33.53 -1.55
CA ARG A 14 23.77 32.84 -0.40
C ARG A 14 22.31 33.23 -0.18
N LYS A 15 21.96 34.48 -0.47
CA LYS A 15 20.60 35.01 -0.30
C LYS A 15 19.68 34.62 -1.45
N TYR A 16 20.22 34.10 -2.55
CA TYR A 16 19.42 33.68 -3.69
C TYR A 16 18.68 32.39 -3.40
N VAL A 17 17.37 32.40 -3.65
CA VAL A 17 16.53 31.21 -3.51
C VAL A 17 16.64 30.36 -4.78
N CYS A 18 17.37 29.26 -4.67
CA CYS A 18 17.51 28.32 -5.79
C CYS A 18 16.19 27.59 -6.04
N GLN A 19 15.61 27.75 -7.22
CA GLN A 19 14.35 27.14 -7.59
C GLN A 19 14.40 25.59 -7.56
N GLN A 20 15.54 25.02 -7.93
CA GLN A 20 15.72 23.56 -7.87
C GLN A 20 15.75 23.04 -6.45
N LYS A 21 16.40 23.77 -5.54
CA LYS A 21 16.37 23.43 -4.11
C LYS A 21 14.94 23.56 -3.56
N ALA A 22 14.27 24.66 -3.85
CA ALA A 22 12.89 24.90 -3.40
C ALA A 22 11.94 23.82 -3.90
N SER A 23 12.06 23.39 -5.16
CA SER A 23 11.27 22.31 -5.74
C SER A 23 11.53 20.97 -5.05
N ARG A 24 12.80 20.67 -4.73
CA ARG A 24 13.15 19.43 -4.00
C ARG A 24 12.61 19.45 -2.58
N ASP A 25 12.73 20.58 -1.88
CA ASP A 25 12.24 20.72 -0.52
C ASP A 25 10.72 20.61 -0.46
N LEU A 26 10.00 21.18 -1.44
CA LEU A 26 8.55 21.05 -1.56
C LEU A 26 8.13 19.59 -1.82
N LYS A 27 8.79 18.90 -2.73
CA LYS A 27 8.52 17.48 -3.01
C LYS A 27 8.78 16.62 -1.77
N ARG A 28 9.83 16.92 -1.02
CA ARG A 28 10.18 16.22 0.22
C ARG A 28 9.12 16.44 1.31
N ALA A 29 8.65 17.67 1.49
CA ALA A 29 7.60 18.01 2.44
C ALA A 29 6.27 17.33 2.06
N ASN A 30 5.87 17.38 0.79
CA ASN A 30 4.66 16.74 0.30
C ASN A 30 4.72 15.21 0.47
N ARG A 31 5.88 14.60 0.19
CA ARG A 31 6.08 13.16 0.39
C ARG A 31 5.95 12.78 1.86
N LYS A 32 6.54 13.57 2.77
CA LYS A 32 6.44 13.36 4.20
C LYS A 32 4.99 13.45 4.69
N ASN A 33 4.22 14.41 4.21
CA ASN A 33 2.80 14.58 4.55
C ASN A 33 1.94 13.42 3.99
N GLN A 34 2.28 12.90 2.83
CA GLN A 34 1.56 11.79 2.20
C GLN A 34 1.76 10.44 2.91
N TYR A 35 2.96 10.23 3.46
CA TYR A 35 3.36 8.97 4.09
C TYR A 35 3.02 8.88 5.58
N SER A 36 2.79 10.00 6.26
CA SER A 36 2.78 10.06 7.72
C SER A 36 1.78 9.10 8.39
N ASP A 37 0.57 9.00 7.87
CA ASP A 37 -0.49 8.18 8.48
C ASP A 37 -0.28 6.68 8.25
N GLN A 38 0.10 6.29 7.03
CA GLN A 38 0.36 4.89 6.70
C GLN A 38 1.63 4.36 7.37
N ASP A 39 2.69 5.18 7.40
CA ASP A 39 3.93 4.79 8.05
C ASP A 39 3.76 4.71 9.56
N ALA A 40 3.03 5.64 10.16
CA ALA A 40 2.69 5.59 11.57
C ALA A 40 1.93 4.31 11.92
N LEU A 41 0.95 3.92 11.11
CA LEU A 41 0.20 2.69 11.30
C LEU A 41 1.09 1.44 11.18
N ARG A 42 1.91 1.37 10.14
CA ARG A 42 2.80 0.23 9.86
C ARG A 42 3.82 0.00 10.97
N ASN A 43 4.22 1.04 11.68
CA ASN A 43 5.17 0.95 12.78
C ASN A 43 4.52 0.54 14.11
N THR A 44 3.19 0.44 14.18
CA THR A 44 2.51 0.00 15.41
C THR A 44 2.57 -1.50 15.59
N ASN A 45 2.62 -1.95 16.83
CA ASN A 45 2.54 -3.38 17.16
C ASN A 45 1.17 -3.97 16.76
N ALA A 46 0.10 -3.18 16.89
CA ALA A 46 -1.24 -3.58 16.48
C ALA A 46 -1.29 -3.93 14.98
N TRP A 47 -0.68 -3.12 14.12
CA TRP A 47 -0.60 -3.40 12.70
C TRP A 47 0.24 -4.65 12.40
N LYS A 48 1.40 -4.79 13.03
CA LYS A 48 2.28 -5.95 12.84
C LYS A 48 1.56 -7.26 13.16
N LYS A 49 0.84 -7.30 14.28
CA LYS A 49 0.03 -8.45 14.69
C LYS A 49 -1.12 -8.70 13.72
N LYS A 50 -1.84 -7.64 13.34
CA LYS A 50 -2.98 -7.74 12.42
C LYS A 50 -2.54 -8.20 11.02
N SER A 51 -1.46 -7.64 10.48
CA SER A 51 -0.96 -8.03 9.17
C SER A 51 -0.51 -9.50 9.14
N LEU A 52 0.12 -9.97 10.20
CA LEU A 52 0.48 -11.38 10.32
C LEU A 52 -0.76 -12.27 10.39
N HIS A 53 -1.76 -11.89 11.20
CA HIS A 53 -3.03 -12.59 11.31
C HIS A 53 -3.74 -12.70 9.95
N ILE A 54 -3.78 -11.64 9.17
CA ILE A 54 -4.40 -11.62 7.84
C ILE A 54 -3.64 -12.53 6.87
N ARG A 55 -2.32 -12.47 6.86
CA ARG A 55 -1.49 -13.36 6.03
C ARG A 55 -1.72 -14.83 6.39
N GLU A 56 -1.79 -15.16 7.66
CA GLU A 56 -2.09 -16.51 8.13
C GLU A 56 -3.50 -16.95 7.72
N ARG A 57 -4.51 -16.07 7.86
CA ARG A 57 -5.87 -16.32 7.37
C ARG A 57 -5.89 -16.66 5.89
N ASP A 58 -5.15 -15.90 5.10
CA ASP A 58 -5.07 -16.06 3.64
C ASP A 58 -3.99 -17.05 3.19
N LYS A 59 -3.35 -17.73 4.15
CA LYS A 59 -2.32 -18.76 3.93
C LYS A 59 -1.11 -18.26 3.13
N TYR A 60 -0.78 -16.97 3.25
CA TYR A 60 0.30 -16.29 2.54
C TYR A 60 0.15 -16.32 1.01
N VAL A 61 -1.06 -16.53 0.52
CA VAL A 61 -1.38 -16.61 -0.91
C VAL A 61 -2.15 -15.39 -1.36
N CYS A 62 -1.81 -14.86 -2.54
CA CYS A 62 -2.57 -13.76 -3.16
C CYS A 62 -4.00 -14.21 -3.44
N GLN A 63 -4.95 -13.59 -2.79
CA GLN A 63 -6.37 -13.95 -2.90
C GLN A 63 -6.95 -13.57 -4.26
N ALA A 64 -6.47 -12.49 -4.89
CA ALA A 64 -6.89 -12.11 -6.23
C ALA A 64 -6.45 -13.14 -7.29
N CYS A 65 -5.19 -13.59 -7.22
CA CYS A 65 -4.69 -14.63 -8.11
C CYS A 65 -5.44 -15.95 -7.91
N LEU A 66 -5.67 -16.33 -6.66
CA LEU A 66 -6.38 -17.56 -6.30
C LEU A 66 -7.81 -17.57 -6.85
N ASN A 67 -8.47 -16.41 -6.89
CA ASN A 67 -9.84 -16.30 -7.36
C ASN A 67 -9.96 -15.90 -8.84
N GLY A 68 -8.85 -15.80 -9.56
CA GLY A 68 -8.83 -15.50 -10.99
C GLY A 68 -9.19 -14.07 -11.37
N ILE A 69 -9.07 -13.13 -10.45
CA ILE A 69 -9.32 -11.70 -10.70
C ILE A 69 -8.05 -10.84 -10.62
N GLY A 70 -6.89 -11.48 -10.49
CA GLY A 70 -5.60 -10.81 -10.38
C GLY A 70 -5.06 -10.27 -11.70
N TYR A 71 -3.75 -10.08 -11.76
CA TYR A 71 -3.07 -9.53 -12.94
C TYR A 71 -3.17 -10.43 -14.20
N LEU A 72 -3.58 -11.68 -14.04
CA LEU A 72 -3.94 -12.57 -15.16
C LEU A 72 -5.42 -12.95 -15.03
N PRO A 73 -6.35 -12.10 -15.49
CA PRO A 73 -7.78 -12.34 -15.33
C PRO A 73 -8.22 -13.66 -15.99
N GLY A 74 -9.11 -14.38 -15.30
CA GLY A 74 -9.61 -15.66 -15.75
C GLY A 74 -8.72 -16.86 -15.46
N LYS A 75 -7.49 -16.64 -14.97
CA LYS A 75 -6.58 -17.70 -14.57
C LYS A 75 -6.41 -17.71 -13.06
N ARG A 76 -6.74 -18.84 -12.45
CA ARG A 76 -6.49 -19.07 -11.01
C ARG A 76 -5.04 -19.47 -10.81
N ARG A 77 -4.37 -18.84 -9.88
CA ARG A 77 -2.96 -19.10 -9.58
C ARG A 77 -2.71 -19.04 -8.09
N ILE A 78 -1.82 -19.91 -7.62
CA ILE A 78 -1.32 -19.86 -6.26
C ILE A 78 -0.02 -19.04 -6.28
N THR A 79 -0.05 -17.84 -5.73
CA THR A 79 1.10 -16.94 -5.69
C THR A 79 1.35 -16.52 -4.26
N SER A 80 2.53 -16.87 -3.74
CA SER A 80 2.97 -16.51 -2.38
C SER A 80 4.21 -15.59 -2.36
N LYS A 81 4.58 -15.06 -3.52
CA LYS A 81 5.75 -14.17 -3.65
C LYS A 81 5.41 -12.77 -3.13
N ASN A 82 6.17 -12.31 -2.13
CA ASN A 82 5.99 -10.99 -1.50
C ASN A 82 4.54 -10.69 -1.13
N PRO A 83 3.90 -11.53 -0.28
CA PRO A 83 2.51 -11.30 0.10
C PRO A 83 2.40 -10.01 0.91
N GLN A 84 1.53 -9.12 0.48
CA GLN A 84 1.27 -7.82 1.12
C GLN A 84 -0.17 -7.74 1.58
N VAL A 85 -0.39 -7.13 2.74
CA VAL A 85 -1.75 -6.88 3.24
C VAL A 85 -2.22 -5.52 2.72
N HIS A 86 -3.31 -5.55 1.97
CA HIS A 86 -3.90 -4.39 1.32
C HIS A 86 -5.17 -3.93 2.06
N HIS A 87 -5.31 -2.61 2.27
CA HIS A 87 -6.55 -2.01 2.73
C HIS A 87 -7.49 -1.86 1.53
N ILE A 88 -8.60 -2.58 1.52
CA ILE A 88 -9.61 -2.49 0.46
C ILE A 88 -10.17 -1.08 0.42
N LYS A 89 -10.58 -0.57 1.57
CA LYS A 89 -10.96 0.82 1.77
C LYS A 89 -9.75 1.56 2.31
N PRO A 90 -9.18 2.55 1.59
CA PRO A 90 -7.97 3.24 2.04
C PRO A 90 -8.11 3.88 3.40
N LEU A 91 -7.01 3.96 4.12
CA LEU A 91 -6.93 4.60 5.43
C LEU A 91 -7.46 6.04 5.43
N LYS A 92 -7.25 6.76 4.33
CA LYS A 92 -7.73 8.14 4.15
C LYS A 92 -9.26 8.25 4.16
N GLU A 93 -9.96 7.22 3.69
CA GLU A 93 -11.42 7.21 3.63
C GLU A 93 -12.04 6.84 4.97
N ASP A 94 -11.46 5.90 5.69
CA ASP A 94 -11.98 5.45 6.98
C ASP A 94 -10.87 4.85 7.85
N ARG A 95 -10.42 5.61 8.84
CA ARG A 95 -9.40 5.16 9.80
C ARG A 95 -9.91 4.06 10.74
N ASN A 96 -11.21 4.00 10.99
CA ASN A 96 -11.82 2.99 11.86
C ASN A 96 -11.70 1.59 11.27
N GLU A 97 -11.58 1.48 9.96
CA GLU A 97 -11.43 0.23 9.22
C GLU A 97 -9.97 -0.22 9.07
N ALA A 98 -9.01 0.53 9.62
CA ALA A 98 -7.59 0.27 9.44
C ALA A 98 -7.14 -1.11 9.95
N LEU A 99 -7.77 -1.61 11.01
CA LEU A 99 -7.47 -2.91 11.62
C LEU A 99 -8.65 -3.89 11.52
N SER A 100 -9.61 -3.61 10.66
CA SER A 100 -10.76 -4.49 10.42
C SER A 100 -10.38 -5.65 9.51
N ASP A 101 -10.60 -6.88 9.95
CA ASP A 101 -10.33 -8.08 9.16
C ASP A 101 -11.11 -8.09 7.84
N ALA A 102 -12.33 -7.54 7.84
CA ALA A 102 -13.17 -7.45 6.63
C ALA A 102 -12.63 -6.47 5.59
N ASN A 103 -11.76 -5.54 5.98
CA ASN A 103 -11.16 -4.54 5.12
C ASN A 103 -9.74 -4.89 4.65
N LEU A 104 -9.21 -6.01 5.09
CA LEU A 104 -7.82 -6.40 4.83
C LEU A 104 -7.78 -7.70 4.01
N ILE A 105 -6.90 -7.73 3.01
CA ILE A 105 -6.73 -8.87 2.12
C ILE A 105 -5.25 -9.00 1.74
N THR A 106 -4.78 -10.24 1.60
CA THR A 106 -3.42 -10.52 1.14
C THR A 106 -3.36 -10.56 -0.38
N LEU A 107 -2.48 -9.76 -0.96
CA LEU A 107 -2.25 -9.67 -2.40
C LEU A 107 -0.76 -9.79 -2.71
N CYS A 108 -0.42 -10.30 -3.89
CA CYS A 108 0.95 -10.21 -4.40
C CYS A 108 1.24 -8.75 -4.84
N GLU A 109 2.50 -8.44 -5.04
CA GLU A 109 2.93 -7.09 -5.42
C GLU A 109 2.19 -6.56 -6.64
N GLN A 110 2.04 -7.36 -7.68
CA GLN A 110 1.36 -6.98 -8.93
C GLN A 110 -0.12 -6.71 -8.73
N CYS A 111 -0.82 -7.58 -8.00
CA CYS A 111 -2.24 -7.40 -7.70
C CYS A 111 -2.48 -6.22 -6.75
N HIS A 112 -1.56 -5.98 -5.82
CA HIS A 112 -1.61 -4.82 -4.93
C HIS A 112 -1.55 -3.51 -5.71
N GLU A 113 -0.63 -3.41 -6.67
CA GLU A 113 -0.55 -2.24 -7.56
C GLU A 113 -1.82 -2.04 -8.38
N LEU A 114 -2.38 -3.12 -8.93
CA LEU A 114 -3.63 -3.07 -9.69
C LEU A 114 -4.81 -2.64 -8.82
N ALA A 115 -4.88 -3.12 -7.60
CA ALA A 115 -5.93 -2.75 -6.66
C ALA A 115 -5.84 -1.26 -6.27
N GLU A 116 -4.63 -0.76 -6.02
CA GLU A 116 -4.41 0.66 -5.72
C GLU A 116 -4.75 1.57 -6.90
N ALA A 117 -4.50 1.11 -8.13
CA ALA A 117 -4.84 1.84 -9.35
C ALA A 117 -6.34 1.76 -9.70
N GLY A 118 -7.14 1.04 -8.92
CA GLY A 118 -8.58 0.87 -9.18
C GLY A 118 -8.91 -0.12 -10.29
N LYS A 119 -7.92 -0.86 -10.79
CA LYS A 119 -8.12 -1.87 -11.86
C LYS A 119 -8.73 -3.16 -11.37
N ILE A 120 -8.59 -3.46 -10.07
CA ILE A 120 -9.32 -4.53 -9.41
C ILE A 120 -10.41 -3.90 -8.57
N SER A 121 -11.66 -4.28 -8.78
CA SER A 121 -12.82 -3.71 -8.08
C SER A 121 -12.77 -4.01 -6.59
N ARG A 122 -13.06 -2.99 -5.77
CA ARG A 122 -13.18 -3.14 -4.30
C ARG A 122 -14.26 -4.16 -3.94
N GLU A 123 -15.37 -4.14 -4.66
CA GLU A 123 -16.49 -5.06 -4.46
C GLU A 123 -16.06 -6.53 -4.62
N LYS A 124 -15.25 -6.83 -5.62
CA LYS A 124 -14.70 -8.17 -5.83
C LYS A 124 -13.80 -8.60 -4.67
N LEU A 125 -12.97 -7.71 -4.18
CA LEU A 125 -12.09 -7.97 -3.03
C LEU A 125 -12.90 -8.20 -1.75
N VAL A 126 -13.91 -7.39 -1.50
CA VAL A 126 -14.82 -7.56 -0.36
C VAL A 126 -15.52 -8.91 -0.42
N ASN A 127 -16.00 -9.31 -1.58
CA ASN A 127 -16.66 -10.59 -1.78
C ASN A 127 -15.74 -11.78 -1.45
N ILE A 128 -14.47 -11.70 -1.83
CA ILE A 128 -13.47 -12.72 -1.50
C ILE A 128 -13.29 -12.84 0.01
N VAL A 129 -13.13 -11.72 0.70
CA VAL A 129 -12.94 -11.69 2.16
C VAL A 129 -14.17 -12.24 2.88
N GLN A 130 -15.37 -11.86 2.45
CA GLN A 130 -16.62 -12.35 3.04
C GLN A 130 -16.78 -13.86 2.89
N LYS A 131 -16.36 -14.42 1.76
CA LYS A 131 -16.34 -15.87 1.56
C LYS A 131 -15.36 -16.57 2.51
N SER A 132 -14.17 -15.99 2.67
CA SER A 132 -13.14 -16.53 3.57
C SER A 132 -13.61 -16.56 5.02
N GLU A 133 -14.38 -15.56 5.44
CA GLU A 133 -14.91 -15.50 6.81
C GLU A 133 -16.04 -16.49 7.07
N LYS A 134 -16.83 -16.79 6.03
CA LYS A 134 -17.95 -17.75 6.13
C LYS A 134 -17.50 -19.20 6.06
N GLU A 135 -16.40 -19.48 5.38
CA GLU A 135 -15.81 -20.81 5.33
C GLU A 135 -14.79 -20.93 6.45
N PRO A 136 -14.96 -21.86 7.39
CA PRO A 136 -13.94 -22.08 8.40
C PRO A 136 -12.63 -22.49 7.72
N PRO A 137 -11.46 -22.11 8.28
CA PRO A 137 -10.17 -22.50 7.71
C PRO A 137 -10.16 -24.00 7.48
N GLY A 138 -9.95 -24.34 6.22
CA GLY A 138 -10.17 -25.68 5.70
C GLY A 138 -9.47 -26.75 6.48
N ILE A 139 -10.24 -27.69 6.72
CA ILE A 139 -9.87 -28.99 7.22
C ILE A 139 -8.89 -29.61 6.22
#